data_695d63b46c09774cb8b8c1c67289b58e
#
_entry.id   695d63b46c09774cb8b8c1c67289b58e
#
_cell.length_a   1.000
_cell.length_b   1.000
_cell.length_c   1.000
_cell.angle_alpha   90.00
_cell.angle_beta   90.00
_cell.angle_gamma   90.00
#
_symmetry.space_group_name_H-M   'P 1'
#
loop_
_entity.id
_entity.type
_entity.pdbx_description
1 polymer ?
#
loop_
_entity_poly.entity_id
_entity_poly.type
_entity_poly.pdbx_seq_one_letter_code
_entity_poly.pdbx_strand_id
1 'polypeptide(L)'
;MCGIVGIVSTSNVNQLLYDALTVLQHRGQDAAGIVTFQDNRFFLRKDNGLVRDVFHTRHMRRLVGNVGIGHVRYPTAGSSSSAEAQPFYVNSPYGITLAHNGNLTNADELSSDLFRTDLRHINTNSDSEVLLNVFAHELQKLGKLNPTKDEIFSAVRAVHKRCKGAYAVIAMITGYGIVGFRDPNGIRPACYGVRENEEGQKEYMIASESVAL
;
A
#
# COMPACT_ATOMS: atom_id res chain seq x y z
N MET A 1 12.78 -0.14 9.72
CA MET A 1 11.59 0.64 9.26
C MET A 1 11.29 0.24 7.84
N CYS A 2 10.03 -0.02 7.49
CA CYS A 2 9.65 -0.41 6.12
C CYS A 2 9.86 0.71 5.09
N GLY A 3 9.98 0.34 3.81
CA GLY A 3 9.95 1.27 2.67
C GLY A 3 8.68 1.05 1.85
N ILE A 4 8.00 2.14 1.50
CA ILE A 4 6.82 2.12 0.63
C ILE A 4 7.04 3.05 -0.56
N VAL A 5 6.47 2.68 -1.71
CA VAL A 5 6.47 3.46 -2.94
C VAL A 5 5.15 3.25 -3.69
N GLY A 6 4.65 4.30 -4.32
CA GLY A 6 3.51 4.26 -5.22
C GLY A 6 3.77 5.13 -6.45
N ILE A 7 3.42 4.64 -7.63
CA ILE A 7 3.71 5.31 -8.90
C ILE A 7 2.45 5.32 -9.78
N VAL A 8 2.19 6.46 -10.37
CA VAL A 8 1.23 6.64 -11.49
C VAL A 8 2.01 7.21 -12.66
N SER A 9 2.01 6.50 -13.76
CA SER A 9 2.79 6.84 -14.97
C SER A 9 1.92 6.69 -16.23
N THR A 10 2.48 7.03 -17.36
CA THR A 10 1.88 6.82 -18.69
C THR A 10 2.29 5.48 -19.30
N SER A 11 3.32 4.83 -18.72
CA SER A 11 3.86 3.53 -19.15
C SER A 11 3.87 2.53 -18.00
N ASN A 12 4.28 1.28 -18.28
CA ASN A 12 4.39 0.24 -17.25
C ASN A 12 5.32 0.67 -16.11
N VAL A 13 4.85 0.56 -14.87
CA VAL A 13 5.58 1.03 -13.67
C VAL A 13 6.42 -0.06 -12.99
N ASN A 14 6.38 -1.30 -13.47
CA ASN A 14 7.05 -2.42 -12.80
C ASN A 14 8.55 -2.20 -12.59
N GLN A 15 9.27 -1.71 -13.62
CA GLN A 15 10.71 -1.43 -13.50
C GLN A 15 10.98 -0.27 -12.54
N LEU A 16 10.22 0.80 -12.65
CA LEU A 16 10.34 1.95 -11.74
C LEU A 16 10.10 1.54 -10.28
N LEU A 17 9.10 0.68 -10.03
CA LEU A 17 8.84 0.15 -8.69
C LEU A 17 10.00 -0.74 -8.19
N TYR A 18 10.56 -1.59 -9.05
CA TYR A 18 11.72 -2.41 -8.71
C TYR A 18 12.93 -1.55 -8.34
N ASP A 19 13.24 -0.54 -9.14
CA ASP A 19 14.37 0.36 -8.92
C ASP A 19 14.18 1.18 -7.63
N ALA A 20 12.99 1.74 -7.42
CA ALA A 20 12.64 2.45 -6.21
C ALA A 20 12.74 1.58 -4.94
N LEU A 21 12.26 0.33 -5.00
CA LEU A 21 12.40 -0.61 -3.88
C LEU A 21 13.84 -1.03 -3.65
N THR A 22 14.66 -1.12 -4.70
CA THR A 22 16.09 -1.43 -4.60
C THR A 22 16.84 -0.33 -3.85
N VAL A 23 16.58 0.94 -4.12
CA VAL A 23 17.18 2.06 -3.37
C VAL A 23 16.61 2.19 -1.96
N LEU A 24 15.37 1.74 -1.73
CA LEU A 24 14.76 1.68 -0.40
C LEU A 24 15.10 0.39 0.39
N GLN A 25 15.92 -0.51 -0.16
CA GLN A 25 16.23 -1.81 0.45
C GLN A 25 16.87 -1.69 1.85
N HIS A 26 17.58 -0.61 2.13
CA HIS A 26 18.14 -0.33 3.46
C HIS A 26 17.07 -0.18 4.55
N ARG A 27 15.82 0.10 4.17
CA ARG A 27 14.68 0.22 5.09
C ARG A 27 14.05 -1.13 5.45
N GLY A 28 14.25 -2.16 4.63
CA GLY A 28 13.68 -3.48 4.90
C GLY A 28 14.29 -4.55 4.04
N GLN A 29 14.66 -5.69 4.64
CA GLN A 29 15.39 -6.80 3.99
C GLN A 29 14.73 -8.16 4.22
N ASP A 30 13.57 -8.19 4.87
CA ASP A 30 12.88 -9.43 5.25
C ASP A 30 11.95 -9.94 4.14
N ALA A 31 11.20 -9.03 3.53
CA ALA A 31 10.28 -9.35 2.44
C ALA A 31 10.13 -8.17 1.48
N ALA A 32 9.75 -8.45 0.25
CA ALA A 32 9.44 -7.46 -0.76
C ALA A 32 8.15 -7.80 -1.51
N GLY A 33 7.43 -6.79 -1.97
CA GLY A 33 6.22 -6.99 -2.75
C GLY A 33 5.93 -5.80 -3.68
N ILE A 34 5.37 -6.12 -4.84
CA ILE A 34 4.86 -5.17 -5.83
C ILE A 34 3.48 -5.61 -6.24
N VAL A 35 2.56 -4.66 -6.36
CA VAL A 35 1.29 -4.82 -7.04
C VAL A 35 1.15 -3.73 -8.09
N THR A 36 0.74 -4.11 -9.30
CA THR A 36 0.40 -3.20 -10.39
C THR A 36 -1.07 -3.38 -10.79
N PHE A 37 -1.60 -2.42 -11.52
CA PHE A 37 -3.00 -2.41 -11.93
C PHE A 37 -3.12 -2.08 -13.40
N GLN A 38 -3.85 -2.93 -14.14
CA GLN A 38 -4.21 -2.75 -15.54
C GLN A 38 -5.51 -3.48 -15.85
N ASP A 39 -6.34 -2.92 -16.72
CA ASP A 39 -7.57 -3.54 -17.23
C ASP A 39 -8.48 -4.10 -16.13
N ASN A 40 -8.66 -3.30 -15.08
CA ASN A 40 -9.47 -3.63 -13.91
C ASN A 40 -8.98 -4.83 -13.10
N ARG A 41 -7.69 -5.17 -13.18
CA ARG A 41 -7.04 -6.28 -12.48
C ARG A 41 -5.78 -5.86 -11.75
N PHE A 42 -5.59 -6.45 -10.57
CA PHE A 42 -4.34 -6.37 -9.83
C PHE A 42 -3.41 -7.53 -10.21
N PHE A 43 -2.14 -7.20 -10.41
CA PHE A 43 -1.06 -8.17 -10.61
C PHE A 43 -0.12 -8.05 -9.42
N LEU A 44 -0.14 -9.06 -8.55
CA LEU A 44 0.59 -9.05 -7.28
C LEU A 44 1.69 -10.11 -7.28
N ARG A 45 2.90 -9.70 -6.88
CA ARG A 45 3.99 -10.59 -6.48
C ARG A 45 4.57 -10.10 -5.17
N LYS A 46 4.65 -10.97 -4.17
CA LYS A 46 5.32 -10.71 -2.90
C LYS A 46 5.90 -12.00 -2.34
N ASP A 47 7.01 -11.90 -1.63
CA ASP A 47 7.64 -13.03 -0.97
C ASP A 47 8.66 -12.54 0.06
N ASN A 48 9.21 -13.47 0.88
CA ASN A 48 10.36 -13.21 1.73
C ASN A 48 11.63 -13.08 0.89
N GLY A 49 12.53 -12.22 1.29
CA GLY A 49 13.81 -11.96 0.65
C GLY A 49 14.02 -10.54 0.20
N LEU A 50 15.19 -10.27 -0.37
CA LEU A 50 15.54 -8.99 -0.96
C LEU A 50 14.77 -8.78 -2.27
N VAL A 51 14.67 -7.53 -2.71
CA VAL A 51 14.02 -7.16 -3.98
C VAL A 51 14.53 -8.02 -5.14
N ARG A 52 15.85 -8.18 -5.29
CA ARG A 52 16.47 -9.00 -6.34
C ARG A 52 16.10 -10.49 -6.26
N ASP A 53 15.83 -11.00 -5.05
CA ASP A 53 15.54 -12.43 -4.83
C ASP A 53 14.05 -12.73 -5.08
N VAL A 54 13.17 -11.76 -4.80
CA VAL A 54 11.72 -11.87 -4.99
C VAL A 54 11.31 -11.66 -6.45
N PHE A 55 11.97 -10.70 -7.14
CA PHE A 55 11.55 -10.27 -8.49
C PHE A 55 12.53 -10.72 -9.57
N HIS A 56 12.31 -11.92 -10.10
CA HIS A 56 12.99 -12.39 -11.29
C HIS A 56 12.29 -11.92 -12.57
N THR A 57 12.96 -11.98 -13.72
CA THR A 57 12.42 -11.55 -15.02
C THR A 57 11.02 -12.11 -15.32
N ARG A 58 10.77 -13.38 -15.00
CA ARG A 58 9.45 -14.02 -15.19
C ARG A 58 8.33 -13.35 -14.37
N HIS A 59 8.67 -12.82 -13.19
CA HIS A 59 7.72 -12.12 -12.33
C HIS A 59 7.47 -10.69 -12.83
N MET A 60 8.55 -9.99 -13.19
CA MET A 60 8.46 -8.64 -13.73
C MET A 60 7.60 -8.56 -15.00
N ARG A 61 7.69 -9.55 -15.89
CA ARG A 61 6.84 -9.63 -17.10
C ARG A 61 5.34 -9.77 -16.81
N ARG A 62 4.96 -10.21 -15.62
CA ARG A 62 3.55 -10.37 -15.21
C ARG A 62 3.00 -9.16 -14.47
N LEU A 63 3.87 -8.28 -13.97
CA LEU A 63 3.51 -7.06 -13.28
C LEU A 63 3.29 -5.96 -14.32
N VAL A 64 2.18 -6.03 -15.03
CA VAL A 64 1.80 -5.06 -16.07
C VAL A 64 0.93 -3.96 -15.51
N GLY A 65 0.96 -2.77 -16.13
CA GLY A 65 0.14 -1.63 -15.76
C GLY A 65 0.93 -0.38 -15.45
N ASN A 66 0.25 0.75 -15.54
CA ASN A 66 0.80 2.08 -15.41
C ASN A 66 0.55 2.71 -14.01
N VAL A 67 -0.06 1.95 -13.12
CA VAL A 67 -0.25 2.31 -11.71
C VAL A 67 0.21 1.15 -10.86
N GLY A 68 0.92 1.42 -9.76
CA GLY A 68 1.35 0.36 -8.88
C GLY A 68 1.90 0.86 -7.55
N ILE A 69 1.99 -0.05 -6.58
CA ILE A 69 2.59 0.19 -5.27
C ILE A 69 3.57 -0.92 -4.91
N GLY A 70 4.58 -0.57 -4.14
CA GLY A 70 5.62 -1.47 -3.71
C GLY A 70 5.97 -1.31 -2.23
N HIS A 71 6.54 -2.36 -1.65
CA HIS A 71 6.91 -2.43 -0.25
C HIS A 71 8.18 -3.25 -0.03
N VAL A 72 9.06 -2.79 0.86
CA VAL A 72 10.13 -3.58 1.49
C VAL A 72 9.92 -3.61 2.99
N ARG A 73 9.90 -4.83 3.55
CA ARG A 73 9.56 -5.08 4.95
C ARG A 73 10.80 -5.11 5.82
N TYR A 74 10.72 -4.41 6.95
CA TYR A 74 11.58 -4.62 8.11
C TYR A 74 10.80 -5.46 9.12
N PRO A 75 11.34 -6.59 9.62
CA PRO A 75 10.61 -7.42 10.57
C PRO A 75 10.38 -6.63 11.86
N THR A 76 9.12 -6.48 12.23
CA THR A 76 8.70 -6.11 13.58
C THR A 76 8.44 -7.39 14.38
N ALA A 77 8.18 -7.33 15.66
CA ALA A 77 7.87 -8.52 16.46
C ALA A 77 6.75 -9.35 15.77
N GLY A 78 7.08 -10.54 15.29
CA GLY A 78 6.15 -11.39 14.54
C GLY A 78 6.86 -12.49 13.76
N SER A 79 6.12 -13.37 13.11
CA SER A 79 6.67 -14.43 12.27
C SER A 79 7.25 -13.86 10.97
N SER A 80 8.29 -14.48 10.43
CA SER A 80 8.81 -14.20 9.08
C SER A 80 7.98 -14.90 7.99
N SER A 81 6.67 -15.00 8.17
CA SER A 81 5.78 -15.60 7.19
C SER A 81 5.62 -14.73 5.96
N SER A 82 5.71 -15.33 4.77
CA SER A 82 5.44 -14.65 3.50
C SER A 82 3.99 -14.13 3.40
N ALA A 83 3.07 -14.64 4.23
CA ALA A 83 1.70 -14.13 4.36
C ALA A 83 1.69 -12.67 4.83
N GLU A 84 2.67 -12.27 5.67
CA GLU A 84 2.79 -10.90 6.18
C GLU A 84 3.53 -9.95 5.23
N ALA A 85 4.08 -10.45 4.12
CA ALA A 85 4.64 -9.59 3.11
C ALA A 85 3.54 -8.67 2.53
N GLN A 86 3.91 -7.42 2.25
CA GLN A 86 3.01 -6.43 1.68
C GLN A 86 3.33 -6.19 0.19
N PRO A 87 2.40 -5.63 -0.61
CA PRO A 87 1.09 -5.07 -0.23
C PRO A 87 0.05 -6.13 0.15
N PHE A 88 -0.90 -5.75 1.02
CA PHE A 88 -2.11 -6.52 1.29
C PHE A 88 -3.21 -6.19 0.28
N TYR A 89 -4.20 -7.08 0.13
CA TYR A 89 -5.34 -6.92 -0.76
C TYR A 89 -6.64 -7.32 -0.07
N VAL A 90 -7.70 -6.53 -0.29
CA VAL A 90 -9.08 -6.89 0.00
C VAL A 90 -9.95 -6.65 -1.24
N ASN A 91 -10.93 -7.52 -1.45
CA ASN A 91 -11.82 -7.44 -2.63
C ASN A 91 -12.98 -6.46 -2.45
N SER A 92 -13.36 -6.13 -1.23
CA SER A 92 -14.53 -5.30 -0.93
C SER A 92 -14.17 -4.15 0.03
N PRO A 93 -14.75 -2.93 -0.22
CA PRO A 93 -15.38 -2.48 -1.47
C PRO A 93 -14.37 -2.17 -2.56
N TYR A 94 -14.75 -2.18 -3.80
CA TYR A 94 -14.01 -1.75 -5.02
C TYR A 94 -12.74 -2.55 -5.38
N GLY A 95 -12.18 -3.38 -4.49
CA GLY A 95 -10.81 -3.91 -4.59
C GLY A 95 -9.78 -2.87 -4.17
N ILE A 96 -9.07 -3.15 -3.09
CA ILE A 96 -8.09 -2.23 -2.50
C ILE A 96 -6.81 -2.99 -2.21
N THR A 97 -5.67 -2.40 -2.58
CA THR A 97 -4.35 -2.85 -2.11
C THR A 97 -3.70 -1.77 -1.25
N LEU A 98 -2.89 -2.18 -0.28
CA LEU A 98 -2.28 -1.24 0.67
C LEU A 98 -0.88 -1.67 1.06
N ALA A 99 0.03 -0.70 1.06
CA ALA A 99 1.38 -0.78 1.64
C ALA A 99 1.48 0.20 2.82
N HIS A 100 2.03 -0.27 3.94
CA HIS A 100 2.10 0.45 5.21
C HIS A 100 3.53 0.43 5.77
N ASN A 101 3.99 1.58 6.20
CA ASN A 101 5.20 1.75 7.00
C ASN A 101 4.81 2.35 8.35
N GLY A 102 4.85 1.56 9.40
CA GLY A 102 4.50 2.04 10.73
C GLY A 102 4.15 0.94 11.70
N ASN A 103 3.40 1.32 12.72
CA ASN A 103 2.83 0.41 13.70
C ASN A 103 1.58 1.02 14.35
N LEU A 104 0.51 0.23 14.44
CA LEU A 104 -0.68 0.56 15.19
C LEU A 104 -0.58 0.06 16.62
N THR A 105 -0.88 0.92 17.58
CA THR A 105 -0.85 0.56 19.01
C THR A 105 -2.15 -0.09 19.48
N ASN A 106 -3.22 -0.03 18.66
CA ASN A 106 -4.53 -0.58 18.98
C ASN A 106 -5.02 -1.61 17.94
N ALA A 107 -4.10 -2.34 17.30
CA ALA A 107 -4.44 -3.31 16.25
C ALA A 107 -5.39 -4.42 16.74
N ASP A 108 -5.18 -4.96 17.93
CA ASP A 108 -6.01 -6.03 18.50
C ASP A 108 -7.44 -5.57 18.78
N GLU A 109 -7.59 -4.33 19.31
CA GLU A 109 -8.89 -3.70 19.54
C GLU A 109 -9.64 -3.52 18.22
N LEU A 110 -8.96 -3.00 17.19
CA LEU A 110 -9.53 -2.79 15.86
C LEU A 110 -9.91 -4.11 15.17
N SER A 111 -9.08 -5.13 15.27
CA SER A 111 -9.37 -6.46 14.73
C SER A 111 -10.63 -7.06 15.35
N SER A 112 -10.76 -6.97 16.68
CA SER A 112 -11.93 -7.41 17.41
C SER A 112 -13.20 -6.63 17.02
N ASP A 113 -13.08 -5.32 16.83
CA ASP A 113 -14.17 -4.45 16.40
C ASP A 113 -14.63 -4.79 14.97
N LEU A 114 -13.70 -4.94 14.03
CA LEU A 114 -13.97 -5.34 12.65
C LEU A 114 -14.70 -6.68 12.55
N PHE A 115 -14.30 -7.66 13.38
CA PHE A 115 -14.99 -8.95 13.41
C PHE A 115 -16.43 -8.83 13.92
N ARG A 116 -16.68 -8.03 14.95
CA ARG A 116 -18.01 -7.86 15.55
C ARG A 116 -18.96 -7.02 14.68
N THR A 117 -18.45 -5.97 14.05
CA THR A 117 -19.27 -4.95 13.37
C THR A 117 -19.40 -5.19 11.87
N ASP A 118 -18.44 -5.85 11.25
CA ASP A 118 -18.35 -5.99 9.80
C ASP A 118 -18.05 -7.43 9.34
N LEU A 119 -17.97 -8.37 10.30
CA LEU A 119 -17.68 -9.79 10.07
C LEU A 119 -16.40 -10.04 9.25
N ARG A 120 -15.42 -9.12 9.35
CA ARG A 120 -14.14 -9.22 8.64
C ARG A 120 -13.20 -10.14 9.39
N HIS A 121 -12.69 -11.13 8.69
CA HIS A 121 -11.62 -11.98 9.17
C HIS A 121 -10.25 -11.38 8.85
N ILE A 122 -9.38 -11.30 9.85
CA ILE A 122 -7.97 -10.92 9.70
C ILE A 122 -7.16 -12.22 9.69
N ASN A 123 -6.41 -12.45 8.63
CA ASN A 123 -5.74 -13.74 8.38
C ASN A 123 -4.30 -13.78 8.93
N THR A 124 -3.70 -12.62 9.20
CA THR A 124 -2.33 -12.51 9.71
C THR A 124 -2.28 -11.74 11.02
N ASN A 125 -1.11 -11.73 11.68
CA ASN A 125 -0.87 -10.90 12.86
C ASN A 125 -0.39 -9.48 12.49
N SER A 126 -0.46 -9.12 11.21
CA SER A 126 0.00 -7.81 10.72
C SER A 126 -1.03 -6.71 10.99
N ASP A 127 -0.60 -5.67 11.68
CA ASP A 127 -1.37 -4.44 11.85
C ASP A 127 -1.71 -3.75 10.51
N SER A 128 -0.92 -4.03 9.47
CA SER A 128 -1.15 -3.53 8.11
C SER A 128 -2.41 -4.14 7.48
N GLU A 129 -2.69 -5.42 7.74
CA GLU A 129 -3.94 -6.06 7.30
C GLU A 129 -5.14 -5.47 8.07
N VAL A 130 -4.97 -5.21 9.36
CA VAL A 130 -5.99 -4.52 10.17
C VAL A 130 -6.27 -3.13 9.62
N LEU A 131 -5.23 -2.33 9.36
CA LEU A 131 -5.35 -0.98 8.80
C LEU A 131 -6.07 -0.97 7.45
N LEU A 132 -5.73 -1.91 6.55
CA LEU A 132 -6.42 -2.08 5.26
C LEU A 132 -7.91 -2.36 5.47
N ASN A 133 -8.26 -3.25 6.39
CA ASN A 133 -9.65 -3.61 6.66
C ASN A 133 -10.43 -2.47 7.34
N VAL A 134 -9.79 -1.67 8.20
CA VAL A 134 -10.39 -0.43 8.73
C VAL A 134 -10.69 0.55 7.59
N PHE A 135 -9.74 0.77 6.68
CA PHE A 135 -9.94 1.67 5.55
C PHE A 135 -11.05 1.16 4.61
N ALA A 136 -11.06 -0.14 4.32
CA ALA A 136 -12.11 -0.77 3.53
C ALA A 136 -13.50 -0.63 4.18
N HIS A 137 -13.61 -0.81 5.50
CA HIS A 137 -14.85 -0.61 6.26
C HIS A 137 -15.34 0.84 6.16
N GLU A 138 -14.45 1.82 6.34
CA GLU A 138 -14.85 3.23 6.25
C GLU A 138 -15.26 3.65 4.83
N LEU A 139 -14.66 3.07 3.79
CA LEU A 139 -15.11 3.23 2.41
C LEU A 139 -16.48 2.55 2.17
N GLN A 140 -16.68 1.35 2.72
CA GLN A 140 -17.96 0.63 2.61
C GLN A 140 -19.12 1.39 3.25
N LYS A 141 -18.88 2.06 4.38
CA LYS A 141 -19.88 2.89 5.06
C LYS A 141 -20.39 4.06 4.23
N LEU A 142 -19.64 4.51 3.22
CA LEU A 142 -20.13 5.53 2.29
C LEU A 142 -21.35 5.04 1.49
N GLY A 143 -21.51 3.72 1.29
CA GLY A 143 -22.64 3.12 0.60
C GLY A 143 -22.78 3.53 -0.86
N LYS A 144 -21.68 3.92 -1.52
CA LYS A 144 -21.68 4.47 -2.88
C LYS A 144 -20.94 3.55 -3.86
N LEU A 145 -21.47 3.45 -5.07
CA LEU A 145 -20.81 2.74 -6.17
C LEU A 145 -19.61 3.53 -6.70
N ASN A 146 -19.74 4.86 -6.75
CA ASN A 146 -18.74 5.78 -7.30
C ASN A 146 -18.48 6.92 -6.30
N PRO A 147 -17.65 6.72 -5.25
CA PRO A 147 -17.30 7.77 -4.32
C PRO A 147 -16.47 8.86 -4.99
N THR A 148 -16.70 10.11 -4.60
CA THR A 148 -15.88 11.25 -4.99
C THR A 148 -14.55 11.26 -4.25
N LYS A 149 -13.60 12.09 -4.70
CA LYS A 149 -12.32 12.30 -3.98
C LYS A 149 -12.53 12.72 -2.53
N ASP A 150 -13.46 13.65 -2.28
CA ASP A 150 -13.75 14.16 -0.93
C ASP A 150 -14.34 13.07 -0.02
N GLU A 151 -15.12 12.16 -0.57
CA GLU A 151 -15.66 11.02 0.15
C GLU A 151 -14.56 10.01 0.49
N ILE A 152 -13.62 9.72 -0.44
CA ILE A 152 -12.44 8.90 -0.14
C ILE A 152 -11.60 9.56 0.98
N PHE A 153 -11.35 10.87 0.92
CA PHE A 153 -10.67 11.59 2.00
C PHE A 153 -11.47 11.61 3.30
N SER A 154 -12.80 11.56 3.22
CA SER A 154 -13.64 11.40 4.42
C SER A 154 -13.41 10.03 5.09
N ALA A 155 -13.27 8.96 4.31
CA ALA A 155 -12.91 7.65 4.83
C ALA A 155 -11.50 7.67 5.47
N VAL A 156 -10.52 8.35 4.86
CA VAL A 156 -9.19 8.55 5.48
C VAL A 156 -9.29 9.30 6.81
N ARG A 157 -10.11 10.36 6.89
CA ARG A 157 -10.35 11.06 8.17
C ARG A 157 -10.94 10.14 9.24
N ALA A 158 -11.80 9.20 8.85
CA ALA A 158 -12.34 8.21 9.77
C ALA A 158 -11.29 7.20 10.23
N VAL A 159 -10.39 6.77 9.32
CA VAL A 159 -9.20 5.96 9.68
C VAL A 159 -8.36 6.67 10.75
N HIS A 160 -8.07 7.98 10.58
CA HIS A 160 -7.31 8.76 11.56
C HIS A 160 -7.95 8.83 12.95
N LYS A 161 -9.28 8.78 13.03
CA LYS A 161 -10.00 8.76 14.31
C LYS A 161 -9.93 7.40 15.01
N ARG A 162 -9.86 6.32 14.25
CA ARG A 162 -9.88 4.94 14.77
C ARG A 162 -8.47 4.39 15.03
N CYS A 163 -7.56 4.57 14.08
CA CYS A 163 -6.21 4.01 14.14
C CYS A 163 -5.30 4.90 15.00
N LYS A 164 -4.70 4.30 16.03
CA LYS A 164 -3.72 4.94 16.91
C LYS A 164 -2.33 4.40 16.60
N GLY A 165 -1.34 5.29 16.55
CA GLY A 165 0.04 4.92 16.26
C GLY A 165 0.69 5.81 15.23
N ALA A 166 1.81 5.34 14.70
CA ALA A 166 2.59 6.05 13.69
C ALA A 166 2.54 5.28 12.37
N TYR A 167 2.04 5.89 11.31
CA TYR A 167 1.90 5.22 10.01
C TYR A 167 2.04 6.16 8.82
N ALA A 168 2.62 5.66 7.74
CA ALA A 168 2.51 6.18 6.40
C ALA A 168 1.95 5.07 5.50
N VAL A 169 0.99 5.41 4.66
CA VAL A 169 0.20 4.46 3.89
C VAL A 169 0.15 4.90 2.44
N ILE A 170 0.29 3.93 1.55
CA ILE A 170 -0.06 4.08 0.14
C ILE A 170 -1.08 2.99 -0.17
N ALA A 171 -2.28 3.40 -0.56
CA ALA A 171 -3.33 2.50 -0.99
C ALA A 171 -3.68 2.74 -2.46
N MET A 172 -4.02 1.68 -3.18
CA MET A 172 -4.53 1.75 -4.55
C MET A 172 -5.94 1.18 -4.56
N ILE A 173 -6.88 1.97 -5.10
CA ILE A 173 -8.31 1.63 -5.17
C ILE A 173 -8.66 1.46 -6.64
N THR A 174 -9.28 0.33 -6.98
CA THR A 174 -9.76 0.04 -8.35
C THR A 174 -10.64 1.16 -8.87
N GLY A 175 -10.31 1.68 -10.06
CA GLY A 175 -11.06 2.74 -10.72
C GLY A 175 -10.74 4.16 -10.25
N TYR A 176 -9.93 4.33 -9.18
CA TYR A 176 -9.59 5.65 -8.60
C TYR A 176 -8.11 5.99 -8.67
N GLY A 177 -7.21 4.99 -8.58
CA GLY A 177 -5.78 5.20 -8.55
C GLY A 177 -5.20 5.09 -7.13
N ILE A 178 -4.19 5.92 -6.83
CA ILE A 178 -3.44 5.88 -5.57
C ILE A 178 -3.90 6.98 -4.62
N VAL A 179 -4.03 6.62 -3.35
CA VAL A 179 -4.16 7.56 -2.24
C VAL A 179 -3.02 7.34 -1.24
N GLY A 180 -2.30 8.41 -0.91
CA GLY A 180 -1.27 8.40 0.14
C GLY A 180 -1.72 9.23 1.32
N PHE A 181 -1.49 8.71 2.55
CA PHE A 181 -1.77 9.44 3.78
C PHE A 181 -0.85 9.01 4.91
N ARG A 182 -0.75 9.85 5.94
CA ARG A 182 0.09 9.65 7.13
C ARG A 182 -0.75 9.77 8.38
N ASP A 183 -0.22 9.28 9.50
CA ASP A 183 -0.81 9.54 10.81
C ASP A 183 -0.98 11.05 11.07
N PRO A 184 -1.94 11.47 11.92
CA PRO A 184 -2.22 12.89 12.16
C PRO A 184 -1.03 13.70 12.67
N ASN A 185 -0.05 13.04 13.30
CA ASN A 185 1.15 13.69 13.83
C ASN A 185 2.32 13.71 12.83
N GLY A 186 2.17 13.03 11.70
CA GLY A 186 3.17 12.95 10.65
C GLY A 186 4.48 12.28 11.08
N ILE A 187 4.41 11.28 11.95
CA ILE A 187 5.59 10.61 12.55
C ILE A 187 6.38 9.83 11.49
N ARG A 188 5.67 9.10 10.61
CA ARG A 188 6.34 8.35 9.54
C ARG A 188 6.55 9.22 8.32
N PRO A 189 7.74 9.16 7.69
CA PRO A 189 8.04 9.98 6.52
C PRO A 189 7.27 9.50 5.29
N ALA A 190 6.86 10.46 4.49
CA ALA A 190 6.39 10.27 3.12
C ALA A 190 6.66 11.56 2.34
N CYS A 191 7.16 11.42 1.13
CA CYS A 191 7.36 12.50 0.18
C CYS A 191 6.67 12.15 -1.14
N TYR A 192 6.36 13.15 -1.94
CA TYR A 192 5.86 12.92 -3.28
C TYR A 192 6.61 13.77 -4.28
N GLY A 193 6.73 13.26 -5.51
CA GLY A 193 7.30 13.96 -6.63
C GLY A 193 6.37 13.92 -7.84
N VAL A 194 6.56 14.90 -8.71
CA VAL A 194 5.88 15.01 -10.00
C VAL A 194 6.94 15.28 -11.04
N ARG A 195 6.88 14.56 -12.15
CA ARG A 195 7.67 14.86 -13.34
C ARG A 195 6.78 14.95 -14.57
N GLU A 196 7.25 15.59 -15.61
CA GLU A 196 6.64 15.57 -16.93
C GLU A 196 7.48 14.65 -17.83
N ASN A 197 6.82 13.77 -18.58
CA ASN A 197 7.46 12.97 -19.60
C ASN A 197 7.72 13.81 -20.88
N GLU A 198 8.34 13.20 -21.88
CA GLU A 198 8.67 13.86 -23.15
C GLU A 198 7.44 14.38 -23.91
N GLU A 199 6.25 13.85 -23.63
CA GLU A 199 4.96 14.24 -24.20
C GLU A 199 4.25 15.32 -23.38
N GLY A 200 4.86 15.83 -22.28
CA GLY A 200 4.28 16.82 -21.38
C GLY A 200 3.21 16.26 -20.43
N GLN A 201 3.11 14.94 -20.30
CA GLN A 201 2.16 14.29 -19.40
C GLN A 201 2.79 14.14 -18.00
N LYS A 202 1.98 14.39 -16.97
CA LYS A 202 2.45 14.30 -15.58
C LYS A 202 2.45 12.87 -15.06
N GLU A 203 3.55 12.49 -14.46
CA GLU A 203 3.73 11.27 -13.71
C GLU A 203 3.96 11.58 -12.24
N TYR A 204 3.47 10.72 -11.36
CA TYR A 204 3.45 10.97 -9.91
C TYR A 204 4.09 9.80 -9.17
N MET A 205 4.87 10.13 -8.13
CA MET A 205 5.42 9.14 -7.22
C MET A 205 5.23 9.59 -5.77
N ILE A 206 4.89 8.63 -4.89
CA ILE A 206 4.89 8.79 -3.44
C ILE A 206 5.87 7.76 -2.89
N ALA A 207 6.77 8.14 -1.98
CA ALA A 207 7.74 7.22 -1.40
C ALA A 207 8.05 7.57 0.06
N SER A 208 8.64 6.62 0.78
CA SER A 208 9.14 6.84 2.14
C SER A 208 10.30 7.83 2.20
N GLU A 209 11.11 7.90 1.14
CA GLU A 209 12.29 8.77 1.05
C GLU A 209 12.44 9.34 -0.36
N SER A 210 13.02 10.54 -0.44
CA SER A 210 13.23 11.26 -1.70
C SER A 210 14.24 10.57 -2.63
N VAL A 211 15.10 9.70 -2.13
CA VAL A 211 16.04 8.93 -2.95
C VAL A 211 15.33 8.01 -3.96
N ALA A 212 14.06 7.69 -3.73
CA ALA A 212 13.26 6.86 -4.63
C ALA A 212 12.50 7.66 -5.70
N LEU A 213 12.50 9.02 -5.62
CA LEU A 213 11.76 9.90 -6.51
C LEU A 213 12.50 10.19 -7.81
#